data_b46d11164740485f7a8a03446f332420
#
_entry.id   b46d11164740485f7a8a03446f332420
#
_cell.length_a   1.000
_cell.length_b   1.000
_cell.length_c   1.000
_cell.angle_alpha   90.00
_cell.angle_beta   90.00
_cell.angle_gamma   90.00
#
_symmetry.space_group_name_H-M   'P 1'
#
loop_
_entity.id
_entity.type
_entity.pdbx_description
1 polymer ?
#
loop_
_entity_poly.entity_id
_entity_poly.type
_entity_poly.pdbx_seq_one_letter_code
_entity_poly.pdbx_strand_id
1 'polypeptide(L)'
;MQKVTDGRLARGEARRELLLDAAVSIVGEQGLGALTHRAVAAAAAVSLASVTYHYPSADDLRRAAFEHAGSRIGLEFLWLVTRAAEEPDALPDICGDFTARLVTERRIDTIAVFEMILAAGHDPELGPVKRLLELRLARLLTPYVGSDEAAFTVTAALQGLVLTALSPDRAREPGRLRVAVSDLIRRYRATPGGPVPPHVAPPPAGEAPWNPSSPP
;
A
#
# COMPACT_ATOMS: atom_id res chain seq x y z
N MET A 1 -8.13 29.41 -23.84
CA MET A 1 -8.20 29.55 -22.36
C MET A 1 -7.96 28.25 -21.56
N GLN A 2 -7.90 27.06 -22.18
CA GLN A 2 -7.73 25.74 -21.54
C GLN A 2 -6.32 25.47 -20.97
N LYS A 3 -5.28 25.96 -21.59
CA LYS A 3 -3.86 25.68 -21.24
C LYS A 3 -3.36 26.27 -19.90
N VAL A 4 -4.02 27.33 -19.39
CA VAL A 4 -3.61 27.99 -18.11
C VAL A 4 -4.21 27.29 -16.89
N THR A 5 -5.37 26.67 -17.06
CA THR A 5 -6.05 25.89 -16.00
C THR A 5 -5.30 24.59 -15.72
N ASP A 6 -4.79 23.95 -16.75
CA ASP A 6 -4.03 22.69 -16.69
C ASP A 6 -2.73 22.83 -15.88
N GLY A 7 -2.01 23.92 -16.07
CA GLY A 7 -0.76 24.17 -15.36
C GLY A 7 -0.92 24.56 -13.88
N ARG A 8 -2.09 25.05 -13.45
CA ARG A 8 -2.38 25.30 -12.02
C ARG A 8 -2.76 24.03 -11.30
N LEU A 9 -3.59 23.18 -11.93
CA LEU A 9 -3.98 21.88 -11.41
C LEU A 9 -2.75 20.98 -11.25
N ALA A 10 -1.91 20.86 -12.27
CA ALA A 10 -0.69 20.06 -12.21
C ALA A 10 0.28 20.52 -11.09
N ARG A 11 0.43 21.85 -10.89
CA ARG A 11 1.25 22.37 -9.78
C ARG A 11 0.62 22.10 -8.41
N GLY A 12 -0.70 22.15 -8.30
CA GLY A 12 -1.42 21.81 -7.08
C GLY A 12 -1.25 20.33 -6.72
N GLU A 13 -1.36 19.47 -7.72
CA GLU A 13 -1.19 18.02 -7.57
C GLU A 13 0.25 17.65 -7.17
N ALA A 14 1.26 18.17 -7.87
CA ALA A 14 2.66 17.98 -7.51
C ALA A 14 2.98 18.49 -6.08
N ARG A 15 2.32 19.58 -5.66
CA ARG A 15 2.47 20.08 -4.30
C ARG A 15 1.87 19.13 -3.26
N ARG A 16 0.69 18.58 -3.53
CA ARG A 16 0.05 17.58 -2.65
C ARG A 16 0.92 16.34 -2.50
N GLU A 17 1.45 15.84 -3.61
CA GLU A 17 2.32 14.67 -3.65
C GLU A 17 3.58 14.89 -2.81
N LEU A 18 4.25 16.03 -2.96
CA LEU A 18 5.41 16.42 -2.15
C LEU A 18 5.11 16.43 -0.64
N LEU A 19 3.94 16.95 -0.25
CA LEU A 19 3.53 16.98 1.16
C LEU A 19 3.26 15.58 1.70
N LEU A 20 2.63 14.71 0.90
CA LEU A 20 2.32 13.34 1.29
C LEU A 20 3.57 12.47 1.35
N ASP A 21 4.52 12.65 0.44
CA ASP A 21 5.82 11.96 0.52
C ASP A 21 6.57 12.32 1.80
N ALA A 22 6.60 13.60 2.15
CA ALA A 22 7.17 14.05 3.41
C ALA A 22 6.44 13.47 4.64
N ALA A 23 5.09 13.41 4.59
CA ALA A 23 4.29 12.85 5.66
C ALA A 23 4.57 11.35 5.86
N VAL A 24 4.62 10.58 4.78
CA VAL A 24 4.92 9.13 4.81
C VAL A 24 6.35 8.89 5.34
N SER A 25 7.33 9.68 4.90
CA SER A 25 8.72 9.57 5.41
C SER A 25 8.78 9.82 6.91
N ILE A 26 8.09 10.87 7.42
CA ILE A 26 8.04 11.16 8.86
C ILE A 26 7.45 9.98 9.64
N VAL A 27 6.32 9.42 9.16
CA VAL A 27 5.70 8.28 9.84
C VAL A 27 6.61 7.06 9.83
N GLY A 28 7.20 6.73 8.69
CA GLY A 28 8.06 5.55 8.54
C GLY A 28 9.39 5.63 9.29
N GLU A 29 9.91 6.83 9.53
CA GLU A 29 11.19 7.04 10.21
C GLU A 29 11.04 7.35 11.71
N GLN A 30 9.96 8.04 12.11
CA GLN A 30 9.81 8.62 13.45
C GLN A 30 8.51 8.18 14.15
N GLY A 31 7.66 7.40 13.46
CA GLY A 31 6.36 6.95 13.95
C GLY A 31 5.24 7.98 13.74
N LEU A 32 3.99 7.50 13.87
CA LEU A 32 2.79 8.32 13.61
C LEU A 32 2.68 9.55 14.52
N GLY A 33 3.17 9.47 15.77
CA GLY A 33 3.15 10.58 16.71
C GLY A 33 3.98 11.80 16.28
N ALA A 34 4.95 11.62 15.38
CA ALA A 34 5.76 12.71 14.84
C ALA A 34 5.06 13.45 13.67
N LEU A 35 3.97 12.92 13.12
CA LEU A 35 3.25 13.50 12.01
C LEU A 35 2.47 14.74 12.44
N THR A 36 3.02 15.90 12.17
CA THR A 36 2.39 17.21 12.42
C THR A 36 2.51 18.10 11.19
N HIS A 37 1.60 19.08 11.04
CA HIS A 37 1.69 20.08 9.97
C HIS A 37 3.04 20.79 9.94
N ARG A 38 3.62 21.09 11.11
CA ARG A 38 4.94 21.73 11.21
C ARG A 38 6.06 20.83 10.74
N ALA A 39 6.03 19.55 11.13
CA ALA A 39 7.02 18.58 10.67
C ALA A 39 6.97 18.40 9.16
N VAL A 40 5.75 18.26 8.59
CA VAL A 40 5.57 18.15 7.12
C VAL A 40 6.03 19.43 6.41
N ALA A 41 5.70 20.61 6.93
CA ALA A 41 6.15 21.87 6.34
C ALA A 41 7.68 21.98 6.29
N ALA A 42 8.34 21.59 7.39
CA ALA A 42 9.81 21.58 7.48
C ALA A 42 10.42 20.56 6.52
N ALA A 43 9.92 19.32 6.51
CA ALA A 43 10.46 18.25 5.67
C ALA A 43 10.26 18.51 4.17
N ALA A 44 9.11 19.07 3.77
CA ALA A 44 8.81 19.44 2.39
C ALA A 44 9.39 20.82 1.96
N ALA A 45 10.09 21.54 2.85
CA ALA A 45 10.60 22.89 2.62
C ALA A 45 9.53 23.89 2.11
N VAL A 46 8.35 23.89 2.76
CA VAL A 46 7.23 24.77 2.42
C VAL A 46 6.75 25.54 3.64
N SER A 47 5.88 26.54 3.42
CA SER A 47 5.24 27.26 4.53
C SER A 47 4.20 26.38 5.23
N LEU A 48 4.01 26.59 6.54
CA LEU A 48 2.94 25.96 7.31
C LEU A 48 1.56 26.23 6.69
N ALA A 49 1.34 27.45 6.18
CA ALA A 49 0.10 27.83 5.51
C ALA A 49 -0.17 26.97 4.26
N SER A 50 0.87 26.52 3.55
CA SER A 50 0.71 25.61 2.41
C SER A 50 0.19 24.24 2.85
N VAL A 51 0.68 23.70 3.97
CA VAL A 51 0.21 22.40 4.50
C VAL A 51 -1.23 22.50 4.98
N THR A 52 -1.55 23.53 5.80
CA THR A 52 -2.91 23.72 6.34
C THR A 52 -3.95 24.06 5.25
N TYR A 53 -3.53 24.63 4.14
CA TYR A 53 -4.39 24.84 2.98
C TYR A 53 -4.84 23.51 2.33
N HIS A 54 -3.92 22.55 2.21
CA HIS A 54 -4.22 21.25 1.61
C HIS A 54 -4.84 20.26 2.63
N TYR A 55 -4.45 20.34 3.88
CA TYR A 55 -4.88 19.46 4.97
C TYR A 55 -5.27 20.31 6.19
N PRO A 56 -6.54 20.74 6.32
CA PRO A 56 -6.97 21.65 7.36
C PRO A 56 -6.82 21.10 8.78
N SER A 57 -7.02 19.79 8.96
CA SER A 57 -6.91 19.11 10.24
C SER A 57 -5.76 18.09 10.28
N ALA A 58 -5.37 17.71 11.51
CA ALA A 58 -4.40 16.62 11.70
C ALA A 58 -4.97 15.27 11.20
N ASP A 59 -6.29 15.08 11.28
CA ASP A 59 -6.96 13.87 10.83
C ASP A 59 -6.98 13.78 9.31
N ASP A 60 -7.25 14.90 8.61
CA ASP A 60 -7.14 14.96 7.15
C ASP A 60 -5.72 14.61 6.68
N LEU A 61 -4.70 15.14 7.37
CA LEU A 61 -3.31 14.85 7.05
C LEU A 61 -2.98 13.37 7.28
N ARG A 62 -3.39 12.78 8.41
CA ARG A 62 -3.17 11.36 8.73
C ARG A 62 -3.85 10.46 7.72
N ARG A 63 -5.12 10.69 7.44
CA ARG A 63 -5.89 9.92 6.47
C ARG A 63 -5.25 9.97 5.09
N ALA A 64 -4.94 11.17 4.59
CA ALA A 64 -4.32 11.35 3.29
C ALA A 64 -2.92 10.70 3.19
N ALA A 65 -2.12 10.76 4.25
CA ALA A 65 -0.83 10.08 4.32
C ALA A 65 -1.00 8.55 4.27
N PHE A 66 -2.01 7.99 4.96
CA PHE A 66 -2.31 6.56 4.91
C PHE A 66 -2.76 6.11 3.51
N GLU A 67 -3.68 6.85 2.91
CA GLU A 67 -4.13 6.59 1.55
C GLU A 67 -2.97 6.64 0.55
N HIS A 68 -2.08 7.61 0.69
CA HIS A 68 -0.91 7.76 -0.17
C HIS A 68 0.09 6.61 0.00
N ALA A 69 0.46 6.26 1.23
CA ALA A 69 1.34 5.13 1.51
C ALA A 69 0.75 3.81 1.00
N GLY A 70 -0.55 3.60 1.24
CA GLY A 70 -1.28 2.43 0.76
C GLY A 70 -1.34 2.35 -0.76
N SER A 71 -1.52 3.48 -1.46
CA SER A 71 -1.54 3.52 -2.93
C SER A 71 -0.17 3.19 -3.54
N ARG A 72 0.93 3.66 -2.93
CA ARG A 72 2.29 3.34 -3.39
C ARG A 72 2.59 1.84 -3.30
N ILE A 73 2.20 1.19 -2.20
CA ILE A 73 2.30 -0.26 -2.06
C ILE A 73 1.31 -0.97 -2.99
N GLY A 74 0.12 -0.41 -3.20
CA GLY A 74 -0.89 -0.93 -4.12
C GLY A 74 -0.43 -0.98 -5.58
N LEU A 75 0.33 0.00 -6.06
CA LEU A 75 0.93 -0.01 -7.40
C LEU A 75 1.96 -1.14 -7.55
N GLU A 76 2.81 -1.35 -6.55
CA GLU A 76 3.74 -2.48 -6.52
C GLU A 76 2.99 -3.83 -6.53
N PHE A 77 1.86 -3.88 -5.84
CA PHE A 77 1.02 -5.07 -5.81
C PHE A 77 0.31 -5.33 -7.15
N LEU A 78 -0.13 -4.28 -7.85
CA LEU A 78 -0.68 -4.41 -9.21
C LEU A 78 0.36 -4.99 -10.18
N TRP A 79 1.60 -4.53 -10.10
CA TRP A 79 2.71 -5.13 -10.86
C TRP A 79 2.87 -6.62 -10.55
N LEU A 80 2.82 -7.01 -9.26
CA LEU A 80 2.88 -8.41 -8.85
C LEU A 80 1.78 -9.24 -9.52
N VAL A 81 0.52 -8.76 -9.47
CA VAL A 81 -0.63 -9.47 -10.04
C VAL A 81 -0.49 -9.59 -11.56
N THR A 82 -0.03 -8.55 -12.25
CA THR A 82 0.21 -8.58 -13.69
C THR A 82 1.26 -9.64 -14.04
N ARG A 83 2.38 -9.67 -13.32
CA ARG A 83 3.42 -10.69 -13.49
C ARG A 83 2.91 -12.10 -13.18
N ALA A 84 2.12 -12.26 -12.13
CA ALA A 84 1.53 -13.54 -11.76
C ALA A 84 0.54 -14.07 -12.81
N ALA A 85 -0.15 -13.19 -13.52
CA ALA A 85 -1.04 -13.56 -14.63
C ALA A 85 -0.25 -14.04 -15.86
N GLU A 86 0.91 -13.43 -16.14
CA GLU A 86 1.80 -13.83 -17.23
C GLU A 86 2.55 -15.14 -16.93
N GLU A 87 2.98 -15.31 -15.68
CA GLU A 87 3.77 -16.46 -15.23
C GLU A 87 3.14 -17.14 -13.99
N PRO A 88 1.99 -17.83 -14.13
CA PRO A 88 1.26 -18.38 -12.97
C PRO A 88 2.07 -19.37 -12.13
N ASP A 89 2.99 -20.09 -12.72
CA ASP A 89 3.84 -21.05 -12.01
C ASP A 89 4.92 -20.38 -11.17
N ALA A 90 5.33 -19.19 -11.53
CA ALA A 90 6.29 -18.39 -10.77
C ALA A 90 5.66 -17.58 -9.62
N LEU A 91 4.32 -17.61 -9.46
CA LEU A 91 3.61 -16.84 -8.43
C LEU A 91 4.25 -16.92 -7.02
N PRO A 92 4.64 -18.10 -6.50
CA PRO A 92 5.27 -18.18 -5.19
C PRO A 92 6.55 -17.34 -5.09
N ASP A 93 7.39 -17.38 -6.12
CA ASP A 93 8.66 -16.66 -6.13
C ASP A 93 8.45 -15.16 -6.37
N ILE A 94 7.50 -14.79 -7.22
CA ILE A 94 7.08 -13.39 -7.43
C ILE A 94 6.58 -12.77 -6.12
N CYS A 95 5.74 -13.50 -5.34
CA CYS A 95 5.28 -13.03 -4.03
C CYS A 95 6.44 -12.93 -3.02
N GLY A 96 7.37 -13.87 -3.05
CA GLY A 96 8.57 -13.84 -2.23
C GLY A 96 9.46 -12.63 -2.52
N ASP A 97 9.71 -12.35 -3.79
CA ASP A 97 10.50 -11.19 -4.23
C ASP A 97 9.81 -9.87 -3.88
N PHE A 98 8.50 -9.78 -4.11
CA PHE A 98 7.70 -8.62 -3.74
C PHE A 98 7.81 -8.32 -2.24
N THR A 99 7.60 -9.31 -1.37
CA THR A 99 7.65 -9.09 0.08
C THR A 99 9.06 -8.77 0.56
N ALA A 100 10.10 -9.35 -0.05
CA ALA A 100 11.48 -8.97 0.23
C ALA A 100 11.75 -7.49 -0.10
N ARG A 101 11.24 -6.98 -1.22
CA ARG A 101 11.33 -5.55 -1.58
C ARG A 101 10.59 -4.65 -0.60
N LEU A 102 9.44 -5.08 -0.05
CA LEU A 102 8.72 -4.32 0.96
C LEU A 102 9.56 -4.04 2.21
N VAL A 103 10.41 -4.97 2.62
CA VAL A 103 11.24 -4.82 3.83
C VAL A 103 12.63 -4.24 3.55
N THR A 104 13.01 -4.06 2.29
CA THR A 104 14.27 -3.46 1.85
C THR A 104 14.05 -2.12 1.16
N GLU A 105 13.69 -2.13 -0.10
CA GLU A 105 13.56 -0.93 -0.95
C GLU A 105 12.41 -0.02 -0.52
N ARG A 106 11.29 -0.63 -0.05
CA ARG A 106 10.06 0.07 0.39
C ARG A 106 9.88 0.10 1.90
N ARG A 107 10.97 -0.10 2.63
CA ARG A 107 10.90 -0.24 4.09
C ARG A 107 10.18 0.90 4.78
N ILE A 108 10.47 2.15 4.42
CA ILE A 108 9.86 3.35 5.03
C ILE A 108 8.35 3.37 4.76
N ASP A 109 7.94 3.19 3.51
CA ASP A 109 6.53 3.12 3.13
C ASP A 109 5.80 1.98 3.88
N THR A 110 6.46 0.83 3.98
CA THR A 110 5.90 -0.36 4.65
C THR A 110 5.74 -0.12 6.15
N ILE A 111 6.71 0.47 6.82
CA ILE A 111 6.60 0.83 8.24
C ILE A 111 5.45 1.84 8.41
N ALA A 112 5.37 2.88 7.58
CA ALA A 112 4.30 3.88 7.65
C ALA A 112 2.92 3.24 7.52
N VAL A 113 2.73 2.28 6.60
CA VAL A 113 1.46 1.54 6.46
C VAL A 113 1.15 0.73 7.73
N PHE A 114 2.11 0.02 8.31
CA PHE A 114 1.87 -0.76 9.54
C PHE A 114 1.58 0.14 10.75
N GLU A 115 2.27 1.26 10.92
CA GLU A 115 1.97 2.26 11.95
C GLU A 115 0.51 2.73 11.84
N MET A 116 0.05 3.03 10.64
CA MET A 116 -1.31 3.51 10.40
C MET A 116 -2.36 2.39 10.51
N ILE A 117 -2.02 1.13 10.15
CA ILE A 117 -2.88 -0.03 10.38
C ILE A 117 -3.12 -0.23 11.88
N LEU A 118 -2.07 -0.11 12.69
CA LEU A 118 -2.19 -0.21 14.16
C LEU A 118 -3.00 0.96 14.72
N ALA A 119 -2.74 2.17 14.26
CA ALA A 119 -3.51 3.36 14.67
C ALA A 119 -5.00 3.25 14.33
N ALA A 120 -5.36 2.61 13.22
CA ALA A 120 -6.76 2.39 12.83
C ALA A 120 -7.57 1.54 13.83
N GLY A 121 -6.90 0.85 14.76
CA GLY A 121 -7.56 0.17 15.88
C GLY A 121 -8.11 1.13 16.93
N HIS A 122 -7.62 2.37 16.96
CA HIS A 122 -7.99 3.41 17.94
C HIS A 122 -8.52 4.69 17.28
N ASP A 123 -8.30 4.88 15.99
CA ASP A 123 -8.70 6.05 15.23
C ASP A 123 -9.83 5.68 14.24
N PRO A 124 -11.09 6.14 14.50
CA PRO A 124 -12.23 5.81 13.64
C PRO A 124 -12.08 6.30 12.19
N GLU A 125 -11.33 7.37 11.97
CA GLU A 125 -11.11 7.95 10.63
C GLU A 125 -10.21 7.07 9.75
N LEU A 126 -9.31 6.28 10.35
CA LEU A 126 -8.41 5.38 9.63
C LEU A 126 -9.03 3.99 9.36
N GLY A 127 -10.06 3.60 10.11
CA GLY A 127 -10.71 2.30 9.99
C GLY A 127 -11.24 1.99 8.58
N PRO A 128 -11.95 2.91 7.91
CA PRO A 128 -12.42 2.72 6.53
C PRO A 128 -11.27 2.52 5.54
N VAL A 129 -10.19 3.29 5.65
CA VAL A 129 -9.01 3.16 4.76
C VAL A 129 -8.36 1.79 4.93
N LYS A 130 -8.15 1.36 6.18
CA LYS A 130 -7.62 0.03 6.49
C LYS A 130 -8.47 -1.08 5.85
N ARG A 131 -9.80 -1.05 6.05
CA ARG A 131 -10.71 -2.06 5.47
C ARG A 131 -10.63 -2.10 3.94
N LEU A 132 -10.57 -0.94 3.31
CA LEU A 132 -10.48 -0.85 1.85
C LEU A 132 -9.17 -1.49 1.33
N LEU A 133 -8.05 -1.23 1.99
CA LEU A 133 -6.76 -1.84 1.64
C LEU A 133 -6.79 -3.36 1.81
N GLU A 134 -7.33 -3.87 2.92
CA GLU A 134 -7.48 -5.31 3.19
C GLU A 134 -8.37 -6.00 2.14
N LEU A 135 -9.52 -5.41 1.83
CA LEU A 135 -10.45 -5.95 0.81
C LEU A 135 -9.81 -6.00 -0.58
N ARG A 136 -9.05 -4.96 -0.97
CA ARG A 136 -8.35 -4.93 -2.25
C ARG A 136 -7.30 -6.03 -2.33
N LEU A 137 -6.50 -6.17 -1.29
CA LEU A 137 -5.46 -7.19 -1.22
C LEU A 137 -6.08 -8.61 -1.28
N ALA A 138 -7.13 -8.87 -0.52
CA ALA A 138 -7.83 -10.14 -0.54
C ALA A 138 -8.40 -10.44 -1.95
N ARG A 139 -9.12 -9.51 -2.57
CA ARG A 139 -9.69 -9.68 -3.92
C ARG A 139 -8.64 -10.01 -4.97
N LEU A 140 -7.44 -9.43 -4.86
CA LEU A 140 -6.35 -9.71 -5.79
C LEU A 140 -5.77 -11.11 -5.59
N LEU A 141 -5.82 -11.66 -4.38
CA LEU A 141 -5.32 -13.01 -4.07
C LEU A 141 -6.35 -14.12 -4.32
N THR A 142 -7.65 -13.84 -4.18
CA THR A 142 -8.73 -14.83 -4.33
C THR A 142 -8.58 -15.72 -5.59
N PRO A 143 -8.29 -15.18 -6.80
CA PRO A 143 -8.13 -16.00 -8.01
C PRO A 143 -7.02 -17.04 -7.92
N TYR A 144 -6.02 -16.81 -7.09
CA TYR A 144 -4.84 -17.68 -6.97
C TYR A 144 -4.94 -18.70 -5.85
N VAL A 145 -5.73 -18.38 -4.81
CA VAL A 145 -5.86 -19.23 -3.62
C VAL A 145 -7.22 -19.95 -3.52
N GLY A 146 -8.16 -19.62 -4.41
CA GLY A 146 -9.39 -20.37 -4.66
C GLY A 146 -10.60 -19.98 -3.81
N SER A 147 -10.44 -19.22 -2.71
CA SER A 147 -11.58 -18.71 -1.92
C SER A 147 -11.23 -17.42 -1.17
N ASP A 148 -12.26 -16.70 -0.74
CA ASP A 148 -12.10 -15.46 0.03
C ASP A 148 -11.52 -15.74 1.43
N GLU A 149 -11.86 -16.87 2.06
CA GLU A 149 -11.31 -17.29 3.34
C GLU A 149 -9.81 -17.61 3.22
N ALA A 150 -9.41 -18.30 2.16
CA ALA A 150 -8.00 -18.56 1.88
C ALA A 150 -7.25 -17.24 1.59
N ALA A 151 -7.85 -16.32 0.81
CA ALA A 151 -7.28 -15.02 0.54
C ALA A 151 -7.10 -14.19 1.82
N PHE A 152 -8.09 -14.17 2.71
CA PHE A 152 -7.98 -13.53 4.02
C PHE A 152 -6.84 -14.14 4.85
N THR A 153 -6.79 -15.47 4.94
CA THR A 153 -5.76 -16.17 5.71
C THR A 153 -4.36 -15.88 5.19
N VAL A 154 -4.16 -15.95 3.86
CA VAL A 154 -2.88 -15.66 3.22
C VAL A 154 -2.50 -14.20 3.42
N THR A 155 -3.43 -13.26 3.27
CA THR A 155 -3.19 -11.82 3.51
C THR A 155 -2.72 -11.58 4.95
N ALA A 156 -3.40 -12.16 5.93
CA ALA A 156 -3.04 -12.03 7.34
C ALA A 156 -1.66 -12.64 7.64
N ALA A 157 -1.37 -13.80 7.07
CA ALA A 157 -0.06 -14.45 7.21
C ALA A 157 1.07 -13.64 6.57
N LEU A 158 0.84 -13.09 5.37
CA LEU A 158 1.80 -12.20 4.69
C LEU A 158 2.09 -10.94 5.52
N GLN A 159 1.06 -10.29 6.05
CA GLN A 159 1.22 -9.13 6.94
C GLN A 159 2.05 -9.48 8.17
N GLY A 160 1.78 -10.63 8.82
CA GLY A 160 2.55 -11.10 9.97
C GLY A 160 4.01 -11.38 9.65
N LEU A 161 4.29 -12.02 8.50
CA LEU A 161 5.65 -12.29 8.04
C LEU A 161 6.42 -10.99 7.73
N VAL A 162 5.80 -10.06 7.01
CA VAL A 162 6.40 -8.75 6.70
C VAL A 162 6.66 -7.97 7.98
N LEU A 163 5.68 -7.87 8.90
CA LEU A 163 5.84 -7.16 10.17
C LEU A 163 7.00 -7.75 10.99
N THR A 164 7.11 -9.08 11.05
CA THR A 164 8.21 -9.76 11.73
C THR A 164 9.56 -9.43 11.10
N ALA A 165 9.63 -9.34 9.77
CA ALA A 165 10.85 -9.03 9.05
C ALA A 165 11.26 -7.55 9.13
N LEU A 166 10.35 -6.65 9.52
CA LEU A 166 10.67 -5.25 9.79
C LEU A 166 11.42 -5.04 11.10
N SER A 167 11.51 -6.04 11.98
CA SER A 167 12.36 -5.96 13.18
C SER A 167 13.82 -5.73 12.79
N PRO A 168 14.58 -4.85 13.50
CA PRO A 168 15.97 -4.56 13.20
C PRO A 168 16.87 -5.80 13.15
N ASP A 169 16.59 -6.78 14.01
CA ASP A 169 17.36 -8.03 14.09
C ASP A 169 17.17 -8.94 12.86
N ARG A 170 15.99 -8.82 12.20
CA ARG A 170 15.60 -9.65 11.07
C ARG A 170 15.67 -8.93 9.72
N ALA A 171 15.80 -7.61 9.71
CA ALA A 171 15.91 -6.80 8.49
C ALA A 171 17.14 -7.17 7.63
N ARG A 172 18.07 -7.95 8.19
CA ARG A 172 19.28 -8.42 7.51
C ARG A 172 19.10 -9.75 6.75
N GLU A 173 17.91 -10.38 6.85
CA GLU A 173 17.64 -11.69 6.26
C GLU A 173 16.43 -11.67 5.27
N PRO A 174 16.41 -10.80 4.25
CA PRO A 174 15.28 -10.74 3.30
C PRO A 174 15.08 -12.05 2.54
N GLY A 175 16.14 -12.84 2.35
CA GLY A 175 16.05 -14.16 1.73
C GLY A 175 15.24 -15.16 2.54
N ARG A 176 15.25 -15.07 3.87
CA ARG A 176 14.42 -15.92 4.73
C ARG A 176 12.93 -15.58 4.61
N LEU A 177 12.59 -14.29 4.54
CA LEU A 177 11.22 -13.84 4.28
C LEU A 177 10.75 -14.35 2.92
N ARG A 178 11.58 -14.19 1.88
CA ARG A 178 11.27 -14.67 0.53
C ARG A 178 10.90 -16.14 0.54
N VAL A 179 11.71 -17.01 1.14
CA VAL A 179 11.45 -18.46 1.22
C VAL A 179 10.15 -18.74 1.98
N ALA A 180 9.93 -18.11 3.14
CA ALA A 180 8.73 -18.34 3.95
C ALA A 180 7.45 -17.94 3.19
N VAL A 181 7.49 -16.84 2.44
CA VAL A 181 6.37 -16.39 1.62
C VAL A 181 6.14 -17.33 0.44
N SER A 182 7.19 -17.71 -0.28
CA SER A 182 7.08 -18.66 -1.39
C SER A 182 6.46 -19.98 -0.93
N ASP A 183 6.86 -20.52 0.22
CA ASP A 183 6.29 -21.75 0.79
C ASP A 183 4.84 -21.57 1.23
N LEU A 184 4.48 -20.43 1.82
CA LEU A 184 3.10 -20.09 2.16
C LEU A 184 2.21 -20.12 0.91
N ILE A 185 2.59 -19.41 -0.14
CA ILE A 185 1.81 -19.33 -1.38
C ILE A 185 1.70 -20.70 -2.05
N ARG A 186 2.76 -21.52 -2.08
CA ARG A 186 2.69 -22.89 -2.62
C ARG A 186 1.66 -23.75 -1.91
N ARG A 187 1.52 -23.62 -0.57
CA ARG A 187 0.56 -24.40 0.24
C ARG A 187 -0.89 -23.98 -0.01
N TYR A 188 -1.13 -22.71 -0.28
CA TYR A 188 -2.48 -22.15 -0.49
C TYR A 188 -2.86 -22.03 -1.95
N ARG A 189 -1.97 -22.32 -2.88
CA ARG A 189 -2.28 -22.29 -4.30
C ARG A 189 -3.40 -23.29 -4.62
N ALA A 190 -4.46 -22.82 -5.30
CA ALA A 190 -5.53 -23.68 -5.79
C ALA A 190 -4.94 -24.80 -6.66
N THR A 191 -5.43 -26.02 -6.49
CA THR A 191 -4.96 -27.19 -7.24
C THR A 191 -5.14 -26.94 -8.74
N PRO A 192 -4.12 -27.18 -9.60
CA PRO A 192 -4.29 -27.08 -11.04
C PRO A 192 -5.45 -27.98 -11.51
N GLY A 193 -6.46 -27.41 -12.17
CA GLY A 193 -7.66 -28.13 -12.63
C GLY A 193 -8.95 -27.81 -11.87
N GLY A 194 -8.88 -27.02 -10.79
CA GLY A 194 -10.06 -26.36 -10.24
C GLY A 194 -10.60 -25.32 -11.23
N PRO A 195 -11.89 -24.92 -11.13
CA PRO A 195 -12.45 -23.92 -12.02
C PRO A 195 -11.59 -22.67 -11.98
N VAL A 196 -10.98 -22.32 -13.11
CA VAL A 196 -10.27 -21.05 -13.28
C VAL A 196 -11.32 -19.96 -13.04
N PRO A 197 -11.16 -19.12 -12.01
CA PRO A 197 -12.08 -18.01 -11.85
C PRO A 197 -12.07 -17.19 -13.14
N PRO A 198 -13.22 -16.67 -13.59
CA PRO A 198 -13.28 -15.85 -14.77
C PRO A 198 -12.21 -14.77 -14.66
N HIS A 199 -11.39 -14.62 -15.69
CA HIS A 199 -10.38 -13.59 -15.82
C HIS A 199 -10.90 -12.31 -15.15
N VAL A 200 -10.23 -11.87 -14.10
CA VAL A 200 -10.41 -10.49 -13.66
C VAL A 200 -9.84 -9.68 -14.79
N ALA A 201 -10.74 -9.21 -15.66
CA ALA A 201 -10.37 -8.32 -16.73
C ALA A 201 -9.58 -7.17 -16.08
N PRO A 202 -8.43 -6.78 -16.64
CA PRO A 202 -7.76 -5.58 -16.16
C PRO A 202 -8.82 -4.48 -16.14
N PRO A 203 -8.82 -3.58 -15.13
CA PRO A 203 -9.78 -2.47 -15.09
C PRO A 203 -9.77 -1.81 -16.47
N PRO A 204 -10.94 -1.47 -17.03
CA PRO A 204 -11.05 -0.93 -18.38
C PRO A 204 -10.05 0.23 -18.49
N ALA A 205 -9.28 0.24 -19.57
CA ALA A 205 -8.30 1.28 -19.85
C ALA A 205 -9.06 2.63 -19.91
N GLY A 206 -8.99 3.41 -18.86
CA GLY A 206 -9.75 4.66 -18.69
C GLY A 206 -10.23 4.92 -17.27
N GLU A 207 -10.27 3.93 -16.39
CA GLU A 207 -10.44 4.23 -14.98
C GLU A 207 -9.11 4.77 -14.44
N ALA A 208 -9.13 6.06 -14.10
CA ALA A 208 -8.00 6.75 -13.50
C ALA A 208 -7.47 5.95 -12.29
N PRO A 209 -6.15 5.93 -12.06
CA PRO A 209 -5.58 5.30 -10.89
C PRO A 209 -6.29 5.88 -9.67
N TRP A 210 -6.92 5.01 -8.93
CA TRP A 210 -7.72 5.22 -7.72
C TRP A 210 -8.00 6.71 -7.37
N ASN A 211 -9.21 7.17 -7.60
CA ASN A 211 -9.70 8.47 -7.13
C ASN A 211 -10.40 8.26 -5.78
N PRO A 212 -9.87 8.79 -4.66
CA PRO A 212 -10.47 8.68 -3.34
C PRO A 212 -11.85 9.33 -3.23
N SER A 213 -12.25 10.15 -4.21
CA SER A 213 -13.49 10.90 -4.22
C SER A 213 -14.65 10.19 -4.94
N SER A 214 -14.45 8.98 -5.47
CA SER A 214 -15.52 8.22 -6.11
C SER A 214 -16.27 7.41 -5.04
N PRO A 215 -17.62 7.58 -4.91
CA PRO A 215 -18.43 6.78 -4.00
C PRO A 215 -18.44 5.30 -4.41
N PRO A 216 -18.76 4.39 -3.46
CA PRO A 216 -18.77 2.95 -3.68
C PRO A 216 -19.80 2.51 -4.72
#